data_3e7b102b1d315746a76f40160e38835e
#
_entry.id   3e7b102b1d315746a76f40160e38835e
#
_cell.length_a   1.000
_cell.length_b   1.000
_cell.length_c   1.000
_cell.angle_alpha   90.00
_cell.angle_beta   90.00
_cell.angle_gamma   90.00
#
_symmetry.space_group_name_H-M   'P 1'
#
loop_
_entity.id
_entity.type
_entity.pdbx_description
1 polymer ?
#
loop_
_entity_poly.entity_id
_entity_poly.type
_entity_poly.pdbx_seq_one_letter_code
_entity_poly.pdbx_strand_id
1 'polypeptide(L)'
;YEIHERLVGSEMCIETGSHIDTLIMTLFFRYFPQVIQQGCLYIATPPLYLCTKGKAKEYCWTDQQRQKFIDTYGGGSENAVHTQRYKGLGEMNPEQLWETTMNPENRMLKQVHLENAAEADYIFSMLMGEDVGPRRDFIEKNATHANIDA
;
A
#
# COMPACT_ATOMS: atom_id res chain seq x y z
N TYR A 1 9.93 0.96 23.33
CA TYR A 1 8.49 0.79 23.56
C TYR A 1 7.69 1.98 23.06
N GLU A 2 8.15 3.20 23.21
CA GLU A 2 7.47 4.42 22.71
C GLU A 2 7.60 4.61 21.18
N ILE A 3 8.53 3.93 20.55
CA ILE A 3 8.75 4.02 19.10
C ILE A 3 7.64 3.32 18.30
N HIS A 4 7.07 2.24 18.85
CA HIS A 4 5.99 1.50 18.17
C HIS A 4 4.67 2.28 18.12
N GLU A 5 4.32 2.99 19.17
CA GLU A 5 3.11 3.81 19.19
C GLU A 5 3.23 5.04 18.27
N ARG A 6 4.44 5.59 18.10
CA ARG A 6 4.67 6.73 17.21
C ARG A 6 4.76 6.34 15.74
N LEU A 7 5.22 5.11 15.42
CA LEU A 7 5.24 4.60 14.04
C LEU A 7 3.87 4.14 13.57
N VAL A 8 2.97 3.77 14.49
CA VAL A 8 1.55 3.50 14.21
C VAL A 8 0.71 4.77 14.39
N GLY A 9 1.31 5.84 14.88
CA GLY A 9 0.67 7.11 15.17
C GLY A 9 0.38 7.98 13.94
N SER A 10 -0.24 9.09 14.20
CA SER A 10 -0.90 10.05 13.29
C SER A 10 -0.17 10.43 12.01
N GLU A 11 1.14 10.25 11.91
CA GLU A 11 1.91 10.63 10.73
C GLU A 11 1.78 9.62 9.57
N MET A 12 1.58 8.34 9.85
CA MET A 12 1.22 7.37 8.82
C MET A 12 -0.17 7.62 8.23
N CYS A 13 -0.99 8.40 8.89
CA CYS A 13 -2.35 8.72 8.49
C CYS A 13 -2.45 9.87 7.48
N ILE A 14 -1.41 10.68 7.34
CA ILE A 14 -1.42 11.92 6.54
C ILE A 14 -0.78 11.68 5.17
N GLU A 15 0.18 10.77 5.09
CA GLU A 15 0.90 10.45 3.87
C GLU A 15 0.25 9.27 3.13
N THR A 16 0.28 9.32 1.81
CA THR A 16 -0.08 8.16 1.00
C THR A 16 0.88 7.01 1.32
N GLY A 17 0.37 5.82 1.63
CA GLY A 17 1.18 4.67 2.05
C GLY A 17 2.38 4.38 1.15
N SER A 18 2.26 4.60 -0.16
CA SER A 18 3.33 4.42 -1.14
C SER A 18 4.56 5.30 -0.92
N HIS A 19 4.41 6.52 -0.39
CA HIS A 19 5.55 7.39 -0.09
C HIS A 19 6.34 6.88 1.11
N ILE A 20 5.64 6.48 2.17
CA ILE A 20 6.25 5.89 3.37
C ILE A 20 6.95 4.58 3.01
N ASP A 21 6.31 3.72 2.24
CA ASP A 21 6.90 2.47 1.76
C ASP A 21 8.20 2.71 0.99
N THR A 22 8.22 3.71 0.11
CA THR A 22 9.41 4.07 -0.67
C THR A 22 10.55 4.56 0.24
N LEU A 23 10.26 5.39 1.25
CA LEU A 23 11.25 5.87 2.19
C LEU A 23 11.83 4.73 3.04
N ILE A 24 10.96 3.84 3.55
CA ILE A 24 11.37 2.68 4.35
C ILE A 24 12.16 1.69 3.48
N MET A 25 11.72 1.40 2.27
CA MET A 25 12.47 0.57 1.33
C MET A 25 13.85 1.15 1.02
N THR A 26 13.94 2.47 0.84
CA THR A 26 15.22 3.16 0.64
C THR A 26 16.15 2.97 1.83
N LEU A 27 15.62 3.10 3.06
CA LEU A 27 16.38 2.86 4.28
C LEU A 27 16.94 1.43 4.34
N PHE A 28 16.06 0.43 4.12
CA PHE A 28 16.50 -0.98 4.14
C PHE A 28 17.47 -1.28 3.02
N PHE A 29 17.24 -0.77 1.82
CA PHE A 29 18.14 -0.96 0.69
C PHE A 29 19.55 -0.39 0.95
N ARG A 30 19.64 0.83 1.54
CA ARG A 30 20.90 1.51 1.77
C ARG A 30 21.67 0.98 2.97
N TYR A 31 20.98 0.67 4.07
CA TYR A 31 21.64 0.39 5.35
C TYR A 31 21.49 -1.07 5.81
N PHE A 32 20.48 -1.79 5.34
CA PHE A 32 20.18 -3.15 5.77
C PHE A 32 19.88 -4.10 4.60
N PRO A 33 20.72 -4.14 3.53
CA PRO A 33 20.42 -4.95 2.34
C PRO A 33 20.30 -6.45 2.65
N GLN A 34 20.95 -6.92 3.70
CA GLN A 34 20.89 -8.32 4.14
C GLN A 34 19.45 -8.74 4.51
N VAL A 35 18.64 -7.82 5.05
CA VAL A 35 17.24 -8.10 5.40
C VAL A 35 16.42 -8.43 4.14
N ILE A 36 16.68 -7.69 3.05
CA ILE A 36 16.02 -7.95 1.75
C ILE A 36 16.54 -9.25 1.14
N GLN A 37 17.85 -9.47 1.15
CA GLN A 37 18.48 -10.67 0.59
C GLN A 37 18.05 -11.96 1.30
N GLN A 38 17.81 -11.90 2.61
CA GLN A 38 17.28 -13.00 3.39
C GLN A 38 15.76 -13.18 3.25
N GLY A 39 15.08 -12.32 2.48
CA GLY A 39 13.65 -12.40 2.27
C GLY A 39 12.81 -12.06 3.51
N CYS A 40 13.35 -11.24 4.42
CA CYS A 40 12.70 -10.88 5.68
C CYS A 40 11.92 -9.57 5.60
N LEU A 41 11.97 -8.86 4.47
CA LEU A 41 11.23 -7.61 4.27
C LEU A 41 9.92 -7.86 3.50
N TYR A 42 8.82 -7.39 4.08
CA TYR A 42 7.48 -7.51 3.51
C TYR A 42 6.74 -6.19 3.59
N ILE A 43 5.89 -5.93 2.59
CA ILE A 43 4.94 -4.82 2.56
C ILE A 43 3.56 -5.39 2.83
N ALA A 44 2.87 -4.87 3.84
CA ALA A 44 1.48 -5.20 4.08
C ALA A 44 0.58 -4.48 3.09
N THR A 45 -0.37 -5.21 2.50
CA THR A 45 -1.29 -4.67 1.50
C THR A 45 -2.69 -4.54 2.13
N PRO A 46 -3.09 -3.33 2.54
CA PRO A 46 -4.43 -3.11 3.07
C PRO A 46 -5.49 -3.23 1.96
N PRO A 47 -6.76 -3.48 2.31
CA PRO A 47 -7.84 -3.50 1.33
C PRO A 47 -8.11 -2.10 0.77
N LEU A 48 -8.56 -2.05 -0.48
CA LEU A 48 -8.97 -0.81 -1.14
C LEU A 48 -10.39 -0.40 -0.77
N TYR A 49 -11.26 -1.37 -0.51
CA TYR A 49 -12.68 -1.13 -0.26
C TYR A 49 -13.20 -1.94 0.92
N LEU A 50 -14.14 -1.33 1.63
CA LEU A 50 -15.07 -2.02 2.53
C LEU A 50 -16.46 -1.98 1.91
N CYS A 51 -17.01 -3.15 1.56
CA CYS A 51 -18.36 -3.29 1.03
C CYS A 51 -19.29 -3.79 2.13
N THR A 52 -20.42 -3.13 2.29
CA THR A 52 -21.42 -3.50 3.31
C THR A 52 -22.83 -3.47 2.73
N LYS A 53 -23.64 -4.49 3.11
CA LYS A 53 -25.07 -4.51 2.84
C LYS A 53 -25.82 -5.26 3.94
N GLY A 54 -26.59 -4.56 4.74
CA GLY A 54 -27.29 -5.14 5.88
C GLY A 54 -26.30 -5.74 6.88
N LYS A 55 -26.30 -7.06 7.01
CA LYS A 55 -25.35 -7.80 7.86
C LYS A 55 -24.11 -8.30 7.12
N ALA A 56 -24.09 -8.25 5.79
CA ALA A 56 -22.95 -8.66 5.00
C ALA A 56 -21.88 -7.55 5.02
N LYS A 57 -20.64 -7.93 5.34
CA LYS A 57 -19.46 -7.06 5.36
C LYS A 57 -18.30 -7.82 4.75
N GLU A 58 -17.62 -7.22 3.77
CA GLU A 58 -16.46 -7.82 3.12
C GLU A 58 -15.43 -6.75 2.76
N TYR A 59 -14.15 -7.06 3.01
CA TYR A 59 -13.03 -6.25 2.55
C TYR A 59 -12.59 -6.69 1.17
N CYS A 60 -12.39 -5.75 0.27
CA CYS A 60 -12.01 -6.01 -1.11
C CYS A 60 -10.67 -5.33 -1.44
N TRP A 61 -9.73 -6.11 -1.97
CA TRP A 61 -8.41 -5.64 -2.39
C TRP A 61 -8.35 -5.25 -3.87
N THR A 62 -9.36 -5.67 -4.65
CA THR A 62 -9.45 -5.40 -6.09
C THR A 62 -10.85 -4.95 -6.48
N ASP A 63 -10.95 -4.22 -7.60
CA ASP A 63 -12.24 -3.84 -8.18
C ASP A 63 -13.08 -5.07 -8.56
N GLN A 64 -12.43 -6.15 -8.97
CA GLN A 64 -13.13 -7.40 -9.31
C GLN A 64 -13.82 -8.02 -8.08
N GLN A 65 -13.16 -8.00 -6.92
CA GLN A 65 -13.78 -8.47 -5.67
C GLN A 65 -14.96 -7.58 -5.26
N ARG A 66 -14.78 -6.26 -5.37
CA ARG A 66 -15.85 -5.29 -5.13
C ARG A 66 -17.04 -5.56 -6.04
N GLN A 67 -16.83 -5.72 -7.35
CA GLN A 67 -17.89 -6.00 -8.31
C GLN A 67 -18.60 -7.31 -7.99
N LYS A 68 -17.86 -8.35 -7.65
CA LYS A 68 -18.44 -9.64 -7.23
C LYS A 68 -19.34 -9.51 -6.00
N PHE A 69 -18.97 -8.68 -5.04
CA PHE A 69 -19.82 -8.40 -3.88
C PHE A 69 -21.09 -7.67 -4.28
N ILE A 70 -20.99 -6.67 -5.17
CA ILE A 70 -22.14 -5.92 -5.71
C ILE A 70 -23.09 -6.85 -6.45
N ASP A 71 -22.58 -7.75 -7.29
CA ASP A 71 -23.39 -8.70 -8.03
C ASP A 71 -24.10 -9.68 -7.10
N THR A 72 -23.38 -10.17 -6.08
CA THR A 72 -23.92 -11.19 -5.16
C THR A 72 -24.98 -10.62 -4.21
N TYR A 73 -24.71 -9.46 -3.62
CA TYR A 73 -25.55 -8.87 -2.57
C TYR A 73 -26.36 -7.67 -3.04
N GLY A 74 -25.89 -6.96 -4.10
CA GLY A 74 -26.52 -5.77 -4.64
C GLY A 74 -27.44 -6.04 -5.84
N GLY A 75 -27.44 -7.27 -6.37
CA GLY A 75 -28.18 -7.59 -7.59
C GLY A 75 -27.67 -6.81 -8.81
N GLY A 76 -26.36 -6.51 -8.85
CA GLY A 76 -25.72 -5.74 -9.91
C GLY A 76 -25.88 -4.21 -9.80
N SER A 77 -26.54 -3.71 -8.75
CA SER A 77 -26.71 -2.26 -8.53
C SER A 77 -25.71 -1.74 -7.50
N GLU A 78 -24.84 -0.83 -7.91
CA GLU A 78 -23.87 -0.17 -7.01
C GLU A 78 -24.57 0.60 -5.88
N ASN A 79 -25.70 1.23 -6.17
CA ASN A 79 -26.46 2.00 -5.18
C ASN A 79 -27.08 1.14 -4.07
N ALA A 80 -27.16 -0.17 -4.26
CA ALA A 80 -27.71 -1.10 -3.28
C ALA A 80 -26.70 -1.55 -2.24
N VAL A 81 -25.41 -1.23 -2.41
CA VAL A 81 -24.29 -1.60 -1.55
C VAL A 81 -23.59 -0.33 -1.09
N HIS A 82 -23.33 -0.22 0.21
CA HIS A 82 -22.48 0.86 0.71
C HIS A 82 -21.02 0.43 0.53
N THR A 83 -20.29 1.19 -0.28
CA THR A 83 -18.86 0.98 -0.54
C THR A 83 -18.06 2.16 0.04
N GLN A 84 -17.20 1.88 1.00
CA GLN A 84 -16.20 2.82 1.51
C GLN A 84 -14.86 2.51 0.84
N ARG A 85 -14.26 3.51 0.16
CA ARG A 85 -12.92 3.41 -0.39
C ARG A 85 -11.92 3.92 0.64
N TYR A 86 -10.85 3.17 0.87
CA TYR A 86 -9.75 3.59 1.71
C TYR A 86 -8.64 4.20 0.84
N LYS A 87 -8.27 5.44 1.15
CA LYS A 87 -7.14 6.15 0.50
C LYS A 87 -5.85 6.05 1.31
N GLY A 88 -5.96 5.68 2.59
CA GLY A 88 -4.84 5.50 3.48
C GLY A 88 -5.23 4.77 4.75
N LEU A 89 -4.24 4.28 5.49
CA LEU A 89 -4.44 3.52 6.74
C LEU A 89 -5.12 4.35 7.83
N GLY A 90 -4.99 5.67 7.79
CA GLY A 90 -5.61 6.58 8.75
C GLY A 90 -7.12 6.68 8.69
N GLU A 91 -7.73 6.17 7.62
CA GLU A 91 -9.19 6.08 7.52
C GLU A 91 -9.76 4.84 8.20
N MET A 92 -8.87 3.93 8.65
CA MET A 92 -9.24 2.70 9.35
C MET A 92 -9.21 2.94 10.86
N ASN A 93 -10.24 2.44 11.55
CA ASN A 93 -10.18 2.35 13.00
C ASN A 93 -9.22 1.21 13.43
N PRO A 94 -8.81 1.14 14.70
CA PRO A 94 -7.85 0.14 15.17
C PRO A 94 -8.28 -1.31 14.93
N GLU A 95 -9.56 -1.60 15.01
CA GLU A 95 -10.12 -2.94 14.77
C GLU A 95 -10.03 -3.32 13.30
N GLN A 96 -10.37 -2.40 12.41
CA GLN A 96 -10.24 -2.60 10.95
C GLN A 96 -8.78 -2.79 10.54
N LEU A 97 -7.87 -1.99 11.10
CA LEU A 97 -6.44 -2.11 10.84
C LEU A 97 -5.91 -3.47 11.32
N TRP A 98 -6.34 -3.91 12.50
CA TRP A 98 -5.99 -5.23 13.01
C TRP A 98 -6.49 -6.34 12.08
N GLU A 99 -7.80 -6.35 11.79
CA GLU A 99 -8.44 -7.40 10.98
C GLU A 99 -7.81 -7.56 9.59
N THR A 100 -7.42 -6.45 8.96
CA THR A 100 -7.02 -6.44 7.54
C THR A 100 -5.51 -6.47 7.32
N THR A 101 -4.73 -5.88 8.23
CA THR A 101 -3.31 -5.57 7.97
C THR A 101 -2.37 -6.19 9.00
N MET A 102 -2.82 -6.33 10.27
CA MET A 102 -1.95 -6.79 11.35
C MET A 102 -2.16 -8.26 11.70
N ASN A 103 -3.40 -8.76 11.65
CA ASN A 103 -3.71 -10.14 12.02
C ASN A 103 -3.02 -11.13 11.07
N PRO A 104 -2.15 -12.03 11.59
CA PRO A 104 -1.44 -13.01 10.76
C PRO A 104 -2.32 -13.93 9.93
N GLU A 105 -3.57 -14.17 10.36
CA GLU A 105 -4.51 -15.06 9.66
C GLU A 105 -5.11 -14.41 8.41
N ASN A 106 -5.27 -13.08 8.41
CA ASN A 106 -6.02 -12.37 7.37
C ASN A 106 -5.16 -11.43 6.53
N ARG A 107 -4.00 -10.99 7.08
CA ARG A 107 -3.15 -10.01 6.41
C ARG A 107 -2.58 -10.53 5.10
N MET A 108 -2.54 -9.66 4.11
CA MET A 108 -1.85 -9.91 2.85
C MET A 108 -0.49 -9.24 2.87
N LEU A 109 0.57 -10.03 2.65
CA LEU A 109 1.95 -9.56 2.64
C LEU A 109 2.56 -9.79 1.26
N LYS A 110 3.22 -8.77 0.73
CA LYS A 110 4.02 -8.83 -0.48
C LYS A 110 5.50 -8.82 -0.10
N GLN A 111 6.22 -9.89 -0.40
CA GLN A 111 7.65 -9.97 -0.13
C GLN A 111 8.43 -9.04 -1.06
N VAL A 112 9.40 -8.33 -0.50
CA VAL A 112 10.31 -7.49 -1.27
C VAL A 112 11.49 -8.34 -1.74
N HIS A 113 11.73 -8.35 -3.04
CA HIS A 113 12.85 -9.03 -3.68
C HIS A 113 13.80 -8.03 -4.33
N LEU A 114 15.08 -8.33 -4.29
CA LEU A 114 16.11 -7.56 -4.98
C LEU A 114 16.68 -8.44 -6.10
N GLU A 115 16.20 -8.23 -7.32
CA GLU A 115 16.64 -8.99 -8.49
C GLU A 115 17.97 -8.46 -9.05
N ASN A 116 18.11 -7.14 -9.12
CA ASN A 116 19.28 -6.45 -9.64
C ASN A 116 19.68 -5.28 -8.75
N ALA A 117 20.73 -5.46 -7.96
CA ALA A 117 21.17 -4.45 -6.99
C ALA A 117 21.68 -3.15 -7.68
N ALA A 118 22.33 -3.26 -8.84
CA ALA A 118 22.85 -2.10 -9.56
C ALA A 118 21.72 -1.25 -10.17
N GLU A 119 20.70 -1.90 -10.72
CA GLU A 119 19.52 -1.22 -11.26
C GLU A 119 18.70 -0.58 -10.14
N ALA A 120 18.51 -1.29 -9.03
CA ALA A 120 17.84 -0.73 -7.85
C ALA A 120 18.59 0.48 -7.30
N ASP A 121 19.93 0.43 -7.20
CA ASP A 121 20.75 1.56 -6.74
C ASP A 121 20.61 2.78 -7.67
N TYR A 122 20.59 2.56 -8.97
CA TYR A 122 20.35 3.62 -9.94
C TYR A 122 18.96 4.26 -9.76
N ILE A 123 17.91 3.44 -9.63
CA ILE A 123 16.52 3.91 -9.46
C ILE A 123 16.39 4.69 -8.16
N PHE A 124 16.87 4.15 -7.04
CA PHE A 124 16.82 4.82 -5.74
C PHE A 124 17.61 6.12 -5.73
N SER A 125 18.79 6.14 -6.36
CA SER A 125 19.62 7.36 -6.46
C SER A 125 18.94 8.43 -7.30
N MET A 126 18.29 8.04 -8.40
CA MET A 126 17.58 8.95 -9.29
C MET A 126 16.29 9.50 -8.64
N LEU A 127 15.46 8.62 -8.03
CA LEU A 127 14.17 9.03 -7.47
C LEU A 127 14.29 9.73 -6.12
N MET A 128 15.24 9.30 -5.27
CA MET A 128 15.38 9.75 -3.89
C MET A 128 16.64 10.61 -3.66
N GLY A 129 17.45 10.83 -4.69
CA GLY A 129 18.63 11.69 -4.64
C GLY A 129 18.28 13.18 -4.61
N GLU A 130 19.29 14.03 -4.42
CA GLU A 130 19.13 15.49 -4.34
C GLU A 130 18.93 16.13 -5.75
N ASP A 131 19.36 15.46 -6.80
CA ASP A 131 19.28 15.98 -8.18
C ASP A 131 17.86 15.84 -8.74
N VAL A 132 17.26 16.98 -9.04
CA VAL A 132 15.88 17.08 -9.55
C VAL A 132 15.77 16.79 -11.05
N GLY A 133 16.82 17.08 -11.83
CA GLY A 133 16.82 16.94 -13.28
C GLY A 133 16.48 15.51 -13.74
N PRO A 134 17.30 14.52 -13.38
CA PRO A 134 17.06 13.13 -13.76
C PRO A 134 15.71 12.58 -13.29
N ARG A 135 15.25 13.01 -12.11
CA ARG A 135 13.92 12.61 -11.58
C ARG A 135 12.79 13.13 -12.45
N ARG A 136 12.84 14.41 -12.84
CA ARG A 136 11.83 15.00 -13.73
C ARG A 136 11.80 14.29 -15.08
N ASP A 137 12.96 14.08 -15.69
CA ASP A 137 13.07 13.40 -16.97
C ASP A 137 12.50 11.97 -16.93
N PHE A 138 12.73 11.27 -15.82
CA PHE A 138 12.17 9.94 -15.59
C PHE A 138 10.63 9.98 -15.48
N ILE A 139 10.09 10.92 -14.70
CA ILE A 139 8.64 11.09 -14.52
C ILE A 139 8.00 11.44 -15.87
N GLU A 140 8.55 12.38 -16.63
CA GLU A 140 8.02 12.77 -17.94
C GLU A 140 8.01 11.60 -18.94
N LYS A 141 9.09 10.81 -18.98
CA LYS A 141 9.18 9.63 -19.87
C LYS A 141 8.19 8.52 -19.50
N ASN A 142 7.87 8.37 -18.23
CA ASN A 142 7.04 7.28 -17.72
C ASN A 142 5.60 7.72 -17.34
N ALA A 143 5.25 8.98 -17.57
CA ALA A 143 3.95 9.54 -17.20
C ALA A 143 2.76 8.77 -17.81
N THR A 144 2.91 8.23 -19.02
CA THR A 144 1.88 7.44 -19.70
C THR A 144 1.62 6.06 -19.07
N HIS A 145 2.56 5.59 -18.26
CA HIS A 145 2.46 4.29 -17.57
C HIS A 145 2.02 4.43 -16.11
N ALA A 146 1.89 5.68 -15.63
CA ALA A 146 1.49 5.95 -14.27
C ALA A 146 -0.01 5.69 -14.07
N ASN A 147 -0.36 4.82 -13.14
CA ASN A 147 -1.72 4.74 -12.61
C ASN A 147 -1.91 5.90 -11.62
N ILE A 148 -2.49 6.99 -12.08
CA ILE A 148 -2.79 8.14 -11.25
C ILE A 148 -4.21 7.97 -10.73
N ASP A 149 -4.34 7.85 -9.43
CA ASP A 149 -5.62 7.96 -8.73
C ASP A 149 -6.02 9.46 -8.70
N ALA A 150 -6.88 9.83 -9.63
CA ALA A 150 -7.42 11.20 -9.71
C ALA A 150 -8.74 11.30 -8.93
#